data_4ab0fe421f8f5e73d531025439f3d09c
#
_entry.id   4ab0fe421f8f5e73d531025439f3d09c
#
_cell.length_a   1.000
_cell.length_b   1.000
_cell.length_c   1.000
_cell.angle_alpha   90.00
_cell.angle_beta   90.00
_cell.angle_gamma   90.00
#
_symmetry.space_group_name_H-M   'P 1'
#
loop_
_entity.id
_entity.type
_entity.pdbx_description
1 polymer ?
#
loop_
_entity_poly.entity_id
_entity_poly.type
_entity_poly.pdbx_seq_one_letter_code
_entity_poly.pdbx_strand_id
1 'polypeptide(L)'
;MNRNYFEFLYIIGRGGFGKVWKVRLKNTNEYFALKEMFKVKVIDRRSEFSIMSERNLLSKLKHPFIVNMHFAFQDFSKLYLVMDLLTGGDLRYHIAKVKTFTEAQTKFFIANLILSLEYIHSQKIIHRDIKPENLVLDSKGYVRITDFGVAKINEKDNSSETSGTPGYMAPEVILIQNHSYPCDFFALGVIGYEFMNGYRPYLGRSRKEIKELISAKQARIKKEDLPKGWSNIAADFINALLQRKPSKRLGYKNIEEIKAHPWMKDINWELLEKKELKAPFLPYTNKENFDKE
;
A
#
# COMPACT_ATOMS: atom_id res chain seq x y z
N MET A 1 8.25 15.62 -23.38
CA MET A 1 7.78 14.20 -23.35
C MET A 1 6.34 14.15 -23.78
N ASN A 2 5.96 13.23 -24.67
CA ASN A 2 4.60 12.99 -25.14
C ASN A 2 4.40 11.49 -25.46
N ARG A 3 3.18 11.11 -25.84
CA ARG A 3 2.79 9.70 -26.12
C ARG A 3 3.66 9.03 -27.19
N ASN A 4 4.16 9.75 -28.18
CA ASN A 4 4.90 9.19 -29.32
C ASN A 4 6.31 8.69 -28.96
N TYR A 5 6.86 9.09 -27.82
CA TYR A 5 8.12 8.56 -27.30
C TYR A 5 8.01 7.12 -26.80
N PHE A 6 6.78 6.61 -26.58
CA PHE A 6 6.53 5.29 -26.04
C PHE A 6 5.90 4.36 -27.08
N GLU A 7 6.34 3.12 -27.06
CA GLU A 7 5.67 2.00 -27.71
C GLU A 7 4.76 1.31 -26.68
N PHE A 8 3.47 1.22 -26.98
CA PHE A 8 2.46 0.59 -26.13
C PHE A 8 2.41 -0.90 -26.42
N LEU A 9 2.73 -1.75 -25.46
CA LEU A 9 2.82 -3.19 -25.63
C LEU A 9 1.48 -3.87 -25.27
N TYR A 10 1.13 -3.91 -23.99
CA TYR A 10 -0.12 -4.49 -23.53
C TYR A 10 -0.59 -3.87 -22.22
N ILE A 11 -1.87 -4.10 -21.90
CA ILE A 11 -2.51 -3.59 -20.67
C ILE A 11 -2.11 -4.50 -19.52
N ILE A 12 -1.65 -3.91 -18.40
CA ILE A 12 -1.27 -4.58 -17.16
C ILE A 12 -2.23 -4.28 -16.01
N GLY A 13 -3.16 -3.36 -16.22
CA GLY A 13 -4.16 -3.01 -15.21
C GLY A 13 -5.27 -2.12 -15.79
N ARG A 14 -6.41 -2.11 -15.11
CA ARG A 14 -7.56 -1.25 -15.43
C ARG A 14 -7.97 -0.51 -14.17
N GLY A 15 -8.24 0.78 -14.27
CA GLY A 15 -8.70 1.61 -13.17
C GLY A 15 -9.95 2.41 -13.55
N GLY A 16 -10.53 3.07 -12.57
CA GLY A 16 -11.76 3.85 -12.76
C GLY A 16 -11.66 4.95 -13.82
N PHE A 17 -10.48 5.53 -14.00
CA PHE A 17 -10.26 6.63 -14.96
C PHE A 17 -9.69 6.16 -16.30
N GLY A 18 -9.09 4.96 -16.38
CA GLY A 18 -8.43 4.50 -17.59
C GLY A 18 -7.73 3.16 -17.45
N LYS A 19 -6.55 3.06 -18.03
CA LYS A 19 -5.78 1.82 -18.14
C LYS A 19 -4.34 2.04 -17.72
N VAL A 20 -3.69 0.98 -17.27
CA VAL A 20 -2.24 0.94 -17.06
C VAL A 20 -1.63 0.04 -18.13
N TRP A 21 -0.67 0.58 -18.86
CA TRP A 21 0.01 -0.07 -19.95
C TRP A 21 1.43 -0.44 -19.57
N LYS A 22 1.92 -1.58 -20.01
CA LYS A 22 3.36 -1.79 -20.17
C LYS A 22 3.79 -1.08 -21.44
N VAL A 23 4.78 -0.19 -21.31
CA VAL A 23 5.32 0.57 -22.43
C VAL A 23 6.84 0.44 -22.49
N ARG A 24 7.40 0.63 -23.69
CA ARG A 24 8.83 0.74 -23.92
C ARG A 24 9.17 2.18 -24.36
N LEU A 25 10.14 2.80 -23.73
CA LEU A 25 10.68 4.09 -24.16
C LEU A 25 11.60 3.86 -25.38
N LYS A 26 11.25 4.44 -26.52
CA LYS A 26 11.88 4.13 -27.82
C LYS A 26 13.37 4.46 -27.87
N ASN A 27 13.82 5.52 -27.15
CA ASN A 27 15.20 5.98 -27.21
C ASN A 27 16.16 5.12 -26.36
N THR A 28 15.70 4.58 -25.22
CA THR A 28 16.54 3.84 -24.27
C THR A 28 16.22 2.35 -24.25
N ASN A 29 15.09 1.92 -24.83
CA ASN A 29 14.52 0.58 -24.73
C ASN A 29 14.13 0.15 -23.31
N GLU A 30 14.06 1.09 -22.37
CA GLU A 30 13.60 0.83 -20.99
C GLU A 30 12.08 0.63 -20.93
N TYR A 31 11.65 -0.21 -20.00
CA TYR A 31 10.24 -0.54 -19.80
C TYR A 31 9.66 0.19 -18.60
N PHE A 32 8.42 0.69 -18.76
CA PHE A 32 7.68 1.43 -17.73
C PHE A 32 6.23 0.97 -17.64
N ALA A 33 5.59 1.26 -16.52
CA ALA A 33 4.15 1.26 -16.37
C ALA A 33 3.63 2.68 -16.70
N LEU A 34 2.68 2.78 -17.64
CA LEU A 34 2.07 4.05 -18.03
C LEU A 34 0.58 4.04 -17.68
N LYS A 35 0.21 4.84 -16.69
CA LYS A 35 -1.19 5.08 -16.28
C LYS A 35 -1.80 6.11 -17.22
N GLU A 36 -2.72 5.69 -18.07
CA GLU A 36 -3.50 6.50 -19.00
C GLU A 36 -4.86 6.79 -18.39
N MET A 37 -5.25 8.06 -18.28
CA MET A 37 -6.52 8.50 -17.68
C MET A 37 -7.26 9.41 -18.65
N PHE A 38 -8.56 9.19 -18.85
CA PHE A 38 -9.42 10.04 -19.69
C PHE A 38 -9.86 11.29 -18.91
N LYS A 39 -9.58 12.49 -19.42
CA LYS A 39 -9.96 13.77 -18.80
C LYS A 39 -11.45 13.85 -18.52
N VAL A 40 -12.28 13.40 -19.47
CA VAL A 40 -13.74 13.36 -19.31
C VAL A 40 -14.12 12.57 -18.06
N LYS A 41 -13.58 11.36 -17.86
CA LYS A 41 -13.87 10.55 -16.66
C LYS A 41 -13.38 11.18 -15.36
N VAL A 42 -12.28 11.93 -15.41
CA VAL A 42 -11.74 12.64 -14.25
C VAL A 42 -12.69 13.78 -13.86
N ILE A 43 -13.16 14.55 -14.84
CA ILE A 43 -14.12 15.67 -14.65
C ILE A 43 -15.48 15.14 -14.19
N ASP A 44 -16.04 14.12 -14.84
CA ASP A 44 -17.33 13.54 -14.48
C ASP A 44 -17.37 13.04 -13.03
N ARG A 45 -16.22 12.57 -12.51
CA ARG A 45 -16.08 12.10 -11.11
C ARG A 45 -15.60 13.18 -10.15
N ARG A 46 -15.42 14.41 -10.60
CA ARG A 46 -14.90 15.54 -9.80
C ARG A 46 -13.58 15.19 -9.09
N SER A 47 -12.68 14.52 -9.83
CA SER A 47 -11.44 13.95 -9.27
C SER A 47 -10.18 14.72 -9.68
N GLU A 48 -10.31 15.91 -10.28
CA GLU A 48 -9.20 16.71 -10.80
C GLU A 48 -8.17 17.03 -9.69
N PHE A 49 -8.67 17.47 -8.54
CA PHE A 49 -7.82 17.77 -7.39
C PHE A 49 -7.03 16.54 -6.93
N SER A 50 -7.70 15.38 -6.84
CA SER A 50 -7.08 14.12 -6.41
C SER A 50 -5.97 13.68 -7.37
N ILE A 51 -6.21 13.74 -8.69
CA ILE A 51 -5.21 13.38 -9.71
C ILE A 51 -4.03 14.34 -9.71
N MET A 52 -4.29 15.64 -9.57
CA MET A 52 -3.22 16.65 -9.48
C MET A 52 -2.40 16.51 -8.19
N SER A 53 -3.06 16.19 -7.08
CA SER A 53 -2.40 15.89 -5.81
C SER A 53 -1.50 14.64 -5.93
N GLU A 54 -2.03 13.53 -6.46
CA GLU A 54 -1.27 12.30 -6.73
C GLU A 54 0.01 12.60 -7.54
N ARG A 55 -0.15 13.30 -8.66
CA ARG A 55 0.99 13.69 -9.51
C ARG A 55 1.99 14.56 -8.77
N ASN A 56 1.54 15.55 -8.00
CA ASN A 56 2.40 16.45 -7.25
C ASN A 56 3.17 15.74 -6.12
N LEU A 57 2.52 14.80 -5.41
CA LEU A 57 3.17 13.98 -4.41
C LEU A 57 4.22 13.06 -5.04
N LEU A 58 3.85 12.31 -6.08
CA LEU A 58 4.76 11.40 -6.78
C LEU A 58 5.95 12.11 -7.42
N SER A 59 5.82 13.38 -7.83
CA SER A 59 6.95 14.15 -8.37
C SER A 59 8.04 14.47 -7.34
N LYS A 60 7.73 14.43 -6.05
CA LYS A 60 8.63 14.72 -4.93
C LYS A 60 9.16 13.47 -4.24
N LEU A 61 8.42 12.36 -4.35
CA LEU A 61 8.77 11.11 -3.67
C LEU A 61 9.75 10.29 -4.52
N LYS A 62 10.84 9.84 -3.88
CA LYS A 62 11.80 8.91 -4.49
C LYS A 62 12.34 7.98 -3.42
N HIS A 63 11.95 6.70 -3.48
CA HIS A 63 12.36 5.72 -2.47
C HIS A 63 12.35 4.30 -3.06
N PRO A 64 13.25 3.37 -2.64
CA PRO A 64 13.32 2.01 -3.20
C PRO A 64 12.04 1.17 -2.97
N PHE A 65 11.24 1.49 -1.95
CA PHE A 65 9.98 0.78 -1.61
C PHE A 65 8.71 1.58 -1.95
N ILE A 66 8.81 2.58 -2.82
CA ILE A 66 7.68 3.30 -3.41
C ILE A 66 7.78 3.15 -4.92
N VAL A 67 6.65 3.10 -5.61
CA VAL A 67 6.61 3.19 -7.08
C VAL A 67 6.94 4.62 -7.49
N ASN A 68 8.09 4.83 -8.11
CA ASN A 68 8.55 6.15 -8.48
C ASN A 68 7.97 6.57 -9.83
N MET A 69 7.64 7.86 -9.96
CA MET A 69 7.21 8.48 -11.20
C MET A 69 8.41 9.06 -11.96
N HIS A 70 8.52 8.75 -13.24
CA HIS A 70 9.59 9.23 -14.13
C HIS A 70 9.13 10.41 -14.98
N PHE A 71 7.89 10.33 -15.52
CA PHE A 71 7.35 11.39 -16.37
C PHE A 71 5.85 11.57 -16.10
N ALA A 72 5.38 12.81 -16.29
CA ALA A 72 3.97 13.15 -16.35
C ALA A 72 3.75 14.10 -17.53
N PHE A 73 2.76 13.80 -18.36
CA PHE A 73 2.37 14.63 -19.51
C PHE A 73 0.89 14.47 -19.83
N GLN A 74 0.39 15.26 -20.76
CA GLN A 74 -1.00 15.22 -21.19
C GLN A 74 -1.11 15.49 -22.70
N ASP A 75 -2.22 15.07 -23.27
CA ASP A 75 -2.69 15.51 -24.57
C ASP A 75 -4.06 16.17 -24.45
N PHE A 76 -4.76 16.37 -25.57
CA PHE A 76 -6.08 16.98 -25.60
C PHE A 76 -7.10 16.24 -24.72
N SER A 77 -7.10 14.92 -24.75
CA SER A 77 -8.16 14.08 -24.14
C SER A 77 -7.70 13.29 -22.89
N LYS A 78 -6.39 13.17 -22.66
CA LYS A 78 -5.85 12.24 -21.67
C LYS A 78 -4.72 12.84 -20.81
N LEU A 79 -4.59 12.28 -19.61
CA LEU A 79 -3.46 12.47 -18.69
C LEU A 79 -2.64 11.19 -18.64
N TYR A 80 -1.32 11.32 -18.47
CA TYR A 80 -0.38 10.20 -18.45
C TYR A 80 0.61 10.34 -17.30
N LEU A 81 0.76 9.26 -16.52
CA LEU A 81 1.82 9.11 -15.51
C LEU A 81 2.67 7.90 -15.89
N VAL A 82 3.97 8.10 -16.04
CA VAL A 82 4.94 7.02 -16.36
C VAL A 82 5.71 6.68 -15.10
N MET A 83 5.65 5.43 -14.69
CA MET A 83 6.14 4.94 -13.40
C MET A 83 7.00 3.70 -13.57
N ASP A 84 7.70 3.30 -12.51
CA ASP A 84 8.40 2.02 -12.45
C ASP A 84 7.48 0.87 -12.90
N LEU A 85 7.99 -0.02 -13.74
CA LEU A 85 7.31 -1.26 -14.08
C LEU A 85 7.62 -2.32 -13.03
N LEU A 86 6.60 -2.77 -12.32
CA LEU A 86 6.68 -3.88 -11.39
C LEU A 86 5.96 -5.09 -11.97
N THR A 87 6.67 -6.21 -12.08
CA THR A 87 6.16 -7.42 -12.75
C THR A 87 5.73 -8.51 -11.78
N GLY A 88 5.92 -8.28 -10.49
CA GLY A 88 5.63 -9.28 -9.46
C GLY A 88 4.14 -9.41 -9.08
N GLY A 89 3.27 -8.51 -9.57
CA GLY A 89 1.85 -8.45 -9.16
C GLY A 89 1.66 -7.86 -7.77
N ASP A 90 0.42 -7.58 -7.43
CA ASP A 90 0.06 -7.05 -6.10
C ASP A 90 -0.17 -8.17 -5.07
N LEU A 91 -0.12 -7.82 -3.79
CA LEU A 91 -0.29 -8.79 -2.70
C LEU A 91 -1.73 -9.30 -2.59
N ARG A 92 -2.75 -8.61 -3.14
CA ARG A 92 -4.12 -9.12 -3.22
C ARG A 92 -4.21 -10.32 -4.14
N TYR A 93 -3.59 -10.23 -5.33
CA TYR A 93 -3.48 -11.34 -6.28
C TYR A 93 -2.80 -12.56 -5.63
N HIS A 94 -1.69 -12.34 -4.90
CA HIS A 94 -0.97 -13.43 -4.27
C HIS A 94 -1.75 -14.07 -3.13
N ILE A 95 -2.32 -13.29 -2.20
CA ILE A 95 -3.08 -13.85 -1.06
C ILE A 95 -4.35 -14.57 -1.52
N ALA A 96 -4.98 -14.14 -2.62
CA ALA A 96 -6.11 -14.85 -3.20
C ALA A 96 -5.73 -16.30 -3.62
N LYS A 97 -4.47 -16.50 -4.05
CA LYS A 97 -3.94 -17.81 -4.46
C LYS A 97 -3.45 -18.67 -3.29
N VAL A 98 -2.64 -18.08 -2.40
CA VAL A 98 -2.01 -18.85 -1.31
C VAL A 98 -2.87 -18.93 -0.05
N LYS A 99 -3.92 -18.12 0.05
CA LYS A 99 -4.85 -17.94 1.18
C LYS A 99 -4.21 -17.25 2.39
N THR A 100 -3.05 -17.71 2.84
CA THR A 100 -2.28 -17.12 3.95
C THR A 100 -0.81 -17.08 3.58
N PHE A 101 -0.07 -16.14 4.18
CA PHE A 101 1.38 -16.12 4.10
C PHE A 101 2.00 -16.73 5.37
N THR A 102 3.24 -17.17 5.29
CA THR A 102 3.99 -17.59 6.49
C THR A 102 4.38 -16.37 7.33
N GLU A 103 4.73 -16.61 8.59
CA GLU A 103 5.24 -15.56 9.48
C GLU A 103 6.45 -14.84 8.88
N ALA A 104 7.41 -15.58 8.32
CA ALA A 104 8.61 -15.01 7.72
C ALA A 104 8.30 -14.13 6.49
N GLN A 105 7.39 -14.57 5.62
CA GLN A 105 6.94 -13.79 4.47
C GLN A 105 6.25 -12.50 4.91
N THR A 106 5.33 -12.61 5.87
CA THR A 106 4.60 -11.45 6.39
C THR A 106 5.52 -10.45 7.08
N LYS A 107 6.47 -10.94 7.91
CA LYS A 107 7.46 -10.09 8.56
C LYS A 107 8.28 -9.30 7.54
N PHE A 108 8.75 -9.96 6.48
CA PHE A 108 9.51 -9.32 5.41
C PHE A 108 8.69 -8.25 4.69
N PHE A 109 7.45 -8.54 4.31
CA PHE A 109 6.58 -7.56 3.67
C PHE A 109 6.30 -6.36 4.58
N ILE A 110 5.97 -6.61 5.84
CA ILE A 110 5.74 -5.54 6.83
C ILE A 110 6.99 -4.70 7.05
N ALA A 111 8.19 -5.30 7.09
CA ALA A 111 9.44 -4.54 7.21
C ALA A 111 9.68 -3.61 6.00
N ASN A 112 9.37 -4.04 4.78
CA ASN A 112 9.40 -3.16 3.59
C ASN A 112 8.43 -1.97 3.73
N LEU A 113 7.23 -2.24 4.27
CA LEU A 113 6.21 -1.20 4.48
C LEU A 113 6.62 -0.21 5.57
N ILE A 114 7.29 -0.67 6.63
CA ILE A 114 7.82 0.20 7.69
C ILE A 114 8.80 1.21 7.09
N LEU A 115 9.77 0.79 6.29
CA LEU A 115 10.71 1.71 5.61
C LEU A 115 9.99 2.66 4.64
N SER A 116 8.99 2.17 3.91
CA SER A 116 8.19 3.01 3.02
C SER A 116 7.43 4.09 3.78
N LEU A 117 6.75 3.70 4.87
CA LEU A 117 5.96 4.62 5.70
C LEU A 117 6.85 5.61 6.45
N GLU A 118 8.01 5.18 6.93
CA GLU A 118 9.01 6.06 7.53
C GLU A 118 9.36 7.21 6.58
N TYR A 119 9.69 6.87 5.33
CA TYR A 119 10.00 7.87 4.31
C TYR A 119 8.79 8.76 3.99
N ILE A 120 7.61 8.19 3.74
CA ILE A 120 6.39 8.95 3.42
C ILE A 120 6.05 9.92 4.55
N HIS A 121 6.09 9.45 5.80
CA HIS A 121 5.78 10.26 6.99
C HIS A 121 6.86 11.34 7.23
N SER A 122 8.14 11.08 6.92
CA SER A 122 9.20 12.11 6.98
C SER A 122 8.94 13.26 6.01
N GLN A 123 8.26 12.99 4.88
CA GLN A 123 7.79 13.99 3.91
C GLN A 123 6.47 14.66 4.33
N LYS A 124 6.02 14.43 5.56
CA LYS A 124 4.75 14.94 6.13
C LYS A 124 3.52 14.48 5.35
N ILE A 125 3.53 13.30 4.76
CA ILE A 125 2.44 12.73 3.99
C ILE A 125 1.84 11.57 4.79
N ILE A 126 0.50 11.46 4.79
CA ILE A 126 -0.28 10.30 5.25
C ILE A 126 -0.77 9.60 4.00
N HIS A 127 -0.58 8.28 3.89
CA HIS A 127 -0.98 7.52 2.70
C HIS A 127 -2.50 7.24 2.67
N ARG A 128 -3.09 6.83 3.79
CA ARG A 128 -4.53 6.60 4.04
C ARG A 128 -5.18 5.42 3.30
N ASP A 129 -4.50 4.77 2.37
CA ASP A 129 -5.03 3.59 1.63
C ASP A 129 -4.02 2.45 1.50
N ILE A 130 -3.34 2.13 2.59
CA ILE A 130 -2.45 0.97 2.67
C ILE A 130 -3.30 -0.31 2.69
N LYS A 131 -3.21 -1.10 1.61
CA LYS A 131 -3.96 -2.36 1.40
C LYS A 131 -3.23 -3.24 0.39
N PRO A 132 -3.46 -4.57 0.36
CA PRO A 132 -2.75 -5.50 -0.51
C PRO A 132 -2.82 -5.16 -2.01
N GLU A 133 -3.90 -4.53 -2.49
CA GLU A 133 -4.06 -4.07 -3.87
C GLU A 133 -3.06 -2.95 -4.26
N ASN A 134 -2.63 -2.16 -3.28
CA ASN A 134 -1.67 -1.06 -3.46
C ASN A 134 -0.23 -1.45 -3.09
N LEU A 135 0.03 -2.74 -2.87
CA LEU A 135 1.32 -3.30 -2.49
C LEU A 135 1.81 -4.24 -3.59
N VAL A 136 2.71 -3.76 -4.43
CA VAL A 136 3.16 -4.46 -5.63
C VAL A 136 4.57 -5.01 -5.42
N LEU A 137 4.80 -6.26 -5.83
CA LEU A 137 6.10 -6.91 -5.75
C LEU A 137 6.99 -6.53 -6.94
N ASP A 138 8.26 -6.27 -6.68
CA ASP A 138 9.27 -6.28 -7.72
C ASP A 138 9.72 -7.73 -8.03
N SER A 139 10.56 -7.92 -9.05
CA SER A 139 11.04 -9.23 -9.47
C SER A 139 11.90 -9.96 -8.42
N LYS A 140 12.42 -9.21 -7.42
CA LYS A 140 13.21 -9.75 -6.31
C LYS A 140 12.37 -10.08 -5.07
N GLY A 141 11.04 -9.86 -5.12
CA GLY A 141 10.12 -10.14 -4.02
C GLY A 141 10.00 -9.02 -2.99
N TYR A 142 10.53 -7.82 -3.27
CA TYR A 142 10.35 -6.66 -2.41
C TYR A 142 9.05 -5.93 -2.72
N VAL A 143 8.36 -5.50 -1.67
CA VAL A 143 7.10 -4.77 -1.78
C VAL A 143 7.36 -3.29 -2.02
N ARG A 144 6.60 -2.70 -2.94
CA ARG A 144 6.55 -1.25 -3.16
C ARG A 144 5.13 -0.73 -3.02
N ILE A 145 4.99 0.39 -2.33
CA ILE A 145 3.70 1.09 -2.20
C ILE A 145 3.41 1.85 -3.50
N THR A 146 2.18 1.74 -3.97
CA THR A 146 1.64 2.49 -5.11
C THR A 146 0.33 3.18 -4.73
N ASP A 147 -0.20 3.99 -5.65
CA ASP A 147 -1.48 4.70 -5.54
C ASP A 147 -1.56 5.71 -4.40
N PHE A 148 -1.15 6.95 -4.71
CA PHE A 148 -1.23 8.11 -3.81
C PHE A 148 -2.50 8.96 -4.05
N GLY A 149 -3.50 8.42 -4.73
CA GLY A 149 -4.73 9.14 -5.13
C GLY A 149 -5.56 9.69 -3.98
N VAL A 150 -5.37 9.15 -2.76
CA VAL A 150 -6.02 9.63 -1.53
C VAL A 150 -5.02 10.05 -0.45
N ALA A 151 -3.72 10.08 -0.77
CA ALA A 151 -2.70 10.56 0.14
C ALA A 151 -2.83 12.07 0.38
N LYS A 152 -2.45 12.52 1.57
CA LYS A 152 -2.58 13.92 1.99
C LYS A 152 -1.35 14.38 2.78
N ILE A 153 -1.04 15.66 2.67
CA ILE A 153 -0.11 16.32 3.58
C ILE A 153 -0.75 16.34 4.97
N ASN A 154 0.00 15.93 5.99
CA ASN A 154 -0.45 15.92 7.37
C ASN A 154 -0.59 17.35 7.91
N GLU A 155 -1.80 17.74 8.25
CA GLU A 155 -2.17 19.03 8.81
C GLU A 155 -2.56 18.90 10.30
N LYS A 156 -2.81 20.03 10.97
CA LYS A 156 -3.26 20.01 12.37
C LYS A 156 -4.60 19.32 12.53
N ASP A 157 -5.50 19.48 11.56
CA ASP A 157 -6.81 18.84 11.51
C ASP A 157 -7.05 18.20 10.15
N ASN A 158 -7.20 16.89 10.16
CA ASN A 158 -7.49 16.05 9.00
C ASN A 158 -8.91 15.45 9.05
N SER A 159 -9.77 15.91 9.97
CA SER A 159 -11.11 15.32 10.20
C SER A 159 -12.10 15.55 9.05
N SER A 160 -11.89 16.57 8.22
CA SER A 160 -12.79 16.92 7.13
C SER A 160 -12.91 15.87 6.02
N GLU A 161 -11.98 14.92 5.96
CA GLU A 161 -11.90 13.94 4.89
C GLU A 161 -11.87 12.51 5.42
N THR A 162 -12.69 11.65 4.81
CA THR A 162 -12.69 10.21 5.09
C THR A 162 -12.47 9.46 3.80
N SER A 163 -11.22 9.22 3.47
CA SER A 163 -10.79 8.52 2.26
C SER A 163 -10.12 7.19 2.61
N GLY A 164 -10.09 6.26 1.65
CA GLY A 164 -9.48 4.95 1.79
C GLY A 164 -10.48 3.80 1.73
N THR A 165 -9.99 2.58 1.87
CA THR A 165 -10.76 1.33 1.76
C THR A 165 -11.29 0.92 3.14
N PRO A 166 -12.62 0.85 3.37
CA PRO A 166 -13.21 0.71 4.72
C PRO A 166 -12.63 -0.43 5.57
N GLY A 167 -12.30 -1.57 4.96
CA GLY A 167 -11.77 -2.74 5.69
C GLY A 167 -10.35 -2.57 6.22
N TYR A 168 -9.62 -1.51 5.81
CA TYR A 168 -8.25 -1.18 6.26
C TYR A 168 -8.18 0.15 7.00
N MET A 169 -9.26 0.94 6.95
CA MET A 169 -9.33 2.24 7.63
C MET A 169 -9.19 2.09 9.13
N ALA A 170 -8.41 2.96 9.74
CA ALA A 170 -8.35 3.10 11.18
C ALA A 170 -9.68 3.63 11.76
N PRO A 171 -9.99 3.30 13.04
CA PRO A 171 -11.23 3.76 13.68
C PRO A 171 -11.44 5.26 13.60
N GLU A 172 -10.41 6.06 13.86
CA GLU A 172 -10.46 7.51 13.80
C GLU A 172 -10.82 8.04 12.41
N VAL A 173 -10.35 7.36 11.33
CA VAL A 173 -10.64 7.74 9.95
C VAL A 173 -12.10 7.42 9.59
N ILE A 174 -12.57 6.19 9.88
CA ILE A 174 -13.93 5.77 9.53
C ILE A 174 -15.00 6.49 10.37
N LEU A 175 -14.63 6.96 11.57
CA LEU A 175 -15.48 7.74 12.48
C LEU A 175 -15.41 9.26 12.21
N ILE A 176 -14.67 9.69 11.20
CA ILE A 176 -14.53 11.11 10.83
C ILE A 176 -13.96 11.93 11.99
N GLN A 177 -12.89 11.41 12.60
CA GLN A 177 -12.14 12.09 13.65
C GLN A 177 -10.81 12.58 13.11
N ASN A 178 -10.19 13.52 13.81
CA ASN A 178 -8.85 13.95 13.45
C ASN A 178 -7.88 12.77 13.47
N HIS A 179 -7.08 12.64 12.42
CA HIS A 179 -6.15 11.54 12.23
C HIS A 179 -4.79 12.01 11.70
N SER A 180 -3.78 11.20 11.91
CA SER A 180 -2.40 11.46 11.51
C SER A 180 -1.73 10.12 11.16
N TYR A 181 -0.41 10.08 11.07
CA TYR A 181 0.42 8.92 10.72
C TYR A 181 -0.02 7.57 11.33
N PRO A 182 -0.47 7.50 12.59
CA PRO A 182 -0.90 6.23 13.18
C PRO A 182 -2.00 5.50 12.42
N CYS A 183 -2.79 6.18 11.58
CA CYS A 183 -3.82 5.52 10.79
C CYS A 183 -3.23 4.55 9.75
N ASP A 184 -2.05 4.86 9.19
CA ASP A 184 -1.33 3.96 8.28
C ASP A 184 -0.78 2.74 9.02
N PHE A 185 -0.36 2.88 10.29
CA PHE A 185 0.08 1.76 11.13
C PHE A 185 -1.08 0.83 11.51
N PHE A 186 -2.29 1.36 11.67
CA PHE A 186 -3.47 0.50 11.84
C PHE A 186 -3.71 -0.37 10.60
N ALA A 187 -3.62 0.22 9.41
CA ALA A 187 -3.75 -0.52 8.15
C ALA A 187 -2.66 -1.61 8.03
N LEU A 188 -1.43 -1.34 8.46
CA LEU A 188 -0.35 -2.32 8.55
C LEU A 188 -0.72 -3.48 9.48
N GLY A 189 -1.37 -3.21 10.62
CA GLY A 189 -1.91 -4.21 11.54
C GLY A 189 -3.01 -5.07 10.89
N VAL A 190 -3.91 -4.45 10.11
CA VAL A 190 -4.95 -5.17 9.35
C VAL A 190 -4.34 -6.11 8.32
N ILE A 191 -3.30 -5.67 7.61
CA ILE A 191 -2.56 -6.50 6.63
C ILE A 191 -1.90 -7.69 7.32
N GLY A 192 -1.21 -7.47 8.45
CA GLY A 192 -0.60 -8.55 9.22
C GLY A 192 -1.63 -9.58 9.69
N TYR A 193 -2.78 -9.11 10.17
CA TYR A 193 -3.90 -9.98 10.55
C TYR A 193 -4.44 -10.79 9.38
N GLU A 194 -4.67 -10.13 8.23
CA GLU A 194 -5.19 -10.79 7.02
C GLU A 194 -4.20 -11.82 6.47
N PHE A 195 -2.90 -11.51 6.45
CA PHE A 195 -1.87 -12.44 5.96
C PHE A 195 -1.71 -13.67 6.86
N MET A 196 -1.92 -13.50 8.17
CA MET A 196 -1.93 -14.59 9.14
C MET A 196 -3.16 -15.49 8.99
N ASN A 197 -4.36 -14.90 8.87
CA ASN A 197 -5.63 -15.61 9.01
C ASN A 197 -6.36 -15.87 7.69
N GLY A 198 -5.95 -15.21 6.58
CA GLY A 198 -6.63 -15.28 5.29
C GLY A 198 -7.89 -14.40 5.18
N TYR A 199 -8.24 -13.66 6.22
CA TYR A 199 -9.35 -12.71 6.26
C TYR A 199 -9.07 -11.53 7.17
N ARG A 200 -9.76 -10.41 6.93
CA ARG A 200 -9.58 -9.17 7.69
C ARG A 200 -10.24 -9.26 9.07
N PRO A 201 -9.76 -8.49 10.08
CA PRO A 201 -10.31 -8.52 11.44
C PRO A 201 -11.75 -7.98 11.53
N TYR A 202 -12.15 -7.13 10.59
CA TYR A 202 -13.50 -6.56 10.51
C TYR A 202 -14.08 -6.84 9.11
N LEU A 203 -15.03 -7.77 9.05
CA LEU A 203 -15.70 -8.17 7.82
C LEU A 203 -17.11 -7.60 7.84
N GLY A 204 -17.46 -6.80 6.83
CA GLY A 204 -18.80 -6.25 6.64
C GLY A 204 -19.07 -6.06 5.15
N ARG A 205 -20.34 -6.11 4.75
CA ARG A 205 -20.80 -5.92 3.37
C ARG A 205 -20.89 -4.43 2.99
N SER A 206 -20.90 -3.55 3.99
CA SER A 206 -20.99 -2.12 3.80
C SER A 206 -20.04 -1.36 4.71
N ARG A 207 -19.74 -0.10 4.35
CA ARG A 207 -18.97 0.81 5.21
C ARG A 207 -19.64 0.99 6.58
N LYS A 208 -20.99 0.99 6.64
CA LYS A 208 -21.76 1.13 7.87
C LYS A 208 -21.51 -0.06 8.80
N GLU A 209 -21.63 -1.29 8.32
CA GLU A 209 -21.36 -2.51 9.09
C GLU A 209 -19.92 -2.54 9.62
N ILE A 210 -18.93 -2.21 8.78
CA ILE A 210 -17.53 -2.16 9.22
C ILE A 210 -17.33 -1.11 10.31
N LYS A 211 -17.96 0.06 10.18
CA LYS A 211 -17.94 1.12 11.20
C LYS A 211 -18.54 0.64 12.52
N GLU A 212 -19.66 -0.06 12.48
CA GLU A 212 -20.32 -0.64 13.67
C GLU A 212 -19.41 -1.70 14.33
N LEU A 213 -18.82 -2.61 13.57
CA LEU A 213 -17.91 -3.64 14.07
C LEU A 213 -16.66 -3.03 14.73
N ILE A 214 -16.02 -2.06 14.09
CA ILE A 214 -14.84 -1.36 14.63
C ILE A 214 -15.23 -0.62 15.92
N SER A 215 -16.43 -0.03 15.99
CA SER A 215 -16.90 0.70 17.18
C SER A 215 -17.24 -0.25 18.33
N ALA A 216 -17.80 -1.42 18.03
CA ALA A 216 -18.28 -2.36 19.03
C ALA A 216 -17.14 -3.20 19.65
N LYS A 217 -16.15 -3.64 18.84
CA LYS A 217 -15.18 -4.65 19.27
C LYS A 217 -13.74 -4.29 18.89
N GLN A 218 -12.83 -4.47 19.85
CA GLN A 218 -11.38 -4.48 19.59
C GLN A 218 -10.99 -5.81 18.95
N ALA A 219 -10.47 -5.78 17.73
CA ALA A 219 -9.89 -6.97 17.12
C ALA A 219 -8.63 -7.37 17.90
N ARG A 220 -8.51 -8.67 18.17
CA ARG A 220 -7.37 -9.23 18.89
C ARG A 220 -7.14 -10.67 18.47
N ILE A 221 -5.90 -11.01 18.17
CA ILE A 221 -5.43 -12.38 18.00
C ILE A 221 -5.16 -12.93 19.40
N LYS A 222 -5.82 -14.00 19.79
CA LYS A 222 -5.56 -14.66 21.07
C LYS A 222 -4.56 -15.79 20.86
N LYS A 223 -3.91 -16.19 21.94
CA LYS A 223 -2.90 -17.25 21.91
C LYS A 223 -3.43 -18.59 21.42
N GLU A 224 -4.66 -18.91 21.79
CA GLU A 224 -5.39 -20.13 21.40
C GLU A 224 -5.82 -20.12 19.91
N ASP A 225 -5.91 -18.93 19.28
CA ASP A 225 -6.34 -18.77 17.88
C ASP A 225 -5.15 -18.70 16.90
N LEU A 226 -3.90 -18.86 17.38
CA LEU A 226 -2.71 -18.75 16.54
C LEU A 226 -2.63 -19.88 15.51
N PRO A 227 -2.50 -19.56 14.21
CA PRO A 227 -2.27 -20.59 13.20
C PRO A 227 -0.91 -21.28 13.42
N LYS A 228 -0.82 -22.53 12.99
CA LYS A 228 0.43 -23.29 13.04
C LYS A 228 1.56 -22.54 12.30
N GLY A 229 2.71 -22.42 12.95
CA GLY A 229 3.90 -21.75 12.40
C GLY A 229 3.95 -20.25 12.70
N TRP A 230 3.01 -19.71 13.50
CA TRP A 230 3.03 -18.33 13.96
C TRP A 230 3.37 -18.21 15.45
N SER A 231 4.15 -17.21 15.79
CA SER A 231 4.61 -16.96 17.15
C SER A 231 3.68 -16.02 17.92
N ASN A 232 3.68 -16.12 19.26
CA ASN A 232 3.00 -15.18 20.13
C ASN A 232 3.53 -13.74 19.96
N ILE A 233 4.81 -13.60 19.62
CA ILE A 233 5.46 -12.29 19.42
C ILE A 233 4.90 -11.61 18.15
N ALA A 234 4.62 -12.39 17.10
CA ALA A 234 3.95 -11.89 15.90
C ALA A 234 2.53 -11.41 16.20
N ALA A 235 1.76 -12.20 16.97
CA ALA A 235 0.41 -11.80 17.40
C ALA A 235 0.44 -10.54 18.27
N ASP A 236 1.41 -10.40 19.17
CA ASP A 236 1.58 -9.21 20.00
C ASP A 236 1.83 -7.96 19.15
N PHE A 237 2.75 -8.05 18.18
CA PHE A 237 3.01 -6.97 17.23
C PHE A 237 1.76 -6.53 16.47
N ILE A 238 1.02 -7.49 15.88
CA ILE A 238 -0.20 -7.20 15.13
C ILE A 238 -1.26 -6.60 16.05
N ASN A 239 -1.46 -7.14 17.25
CA ASN A 239 -2.40 -6.60 18.23
C ASN A 239 -2.04 -5.18 18.69
N ALA A 240 -0.75 -4.87 18.82
CA ALA A 240 -0.28 -3.54 19.18
C ALA A 240 -0.56 -2.51 18.07
N LEU A 241 -0.46 -2.89 16.79
CA LEU A 241 -0.85 -2.04 15.66
C LEU A 241 -2.37 -1.88 15.53
N LEU A 242 -3.16 -2.90 15.89
CA LEU A 242 -4.63 -2.87 15.81
C LEU A 242 -5.31 -2.11 16.95
N GLN A 243 -4.58 -1.42 17.83
CA GLN A 243 -5.18 -0.63 18.90
C GLN A 243 -6.11 0.44 18.34
N ARG A 244 -7.37 0.46 18.83
CA ARG A 244 -8.41 1.38 18.36
C ARG A 244 -8.08 2.84 18.69
N LYS A 245 -7.55 3.09 19.90
CA LYS A 245 -7.10 4.43 20.31
C LYS A 245 -5.72 4.70 19.69
N PRO A 246 -5.55 5.73 18.84
CA PRO A 246 -4.27 6.04 18.23
C PRO A 246 -3.12 6.17 19.25
N SER A 247 -3.38 6.81 20.40
CA SER A 247 -2.37 7.02 21.45
C SER A 247 -1.88 5.74 22.15
N LYS A 248 -2.57 4.61 21.95
CA LYS A 248 -2.15 3.29 22.45
C LYS A 248 -1.56 2.40 21.36
N ARG A 249 -1.62 2.86 20.10
CA ARG A 249 -1.16 2.12 18.95
C ARG A 249 0.35 2.16 18.85
N LEU A 250 0.96 1.03 18.56
CA LEU A 250 2.40 0.93 18.28
C LEU A 250 2.79 1.90 17.15
N GLY A 251 3.85 2.68 17.35
CA GLY A 251 4.30 3.72 16.43
C GLY A 251 3.66 5.09 16.65
N TYR A 252 2.78 5.25 17.65
CA TYR A 252 2.12 6.55 17.92
C TYR A 252 3.12 7.68 18.17
N LYS A 253 4.17 7.45 18.94
CA LYS A 253 5.18 8.48 19.23
C LYS A 253 6.13 8.68 18.04
N ASN A 254 6.61 7.58 17.47
CA ASN A 254 7.49 7.56 16.30
C ASN A 254 7.59 6.15 15.74
N ILE A 255 8.13 6.02 14.55
CA ILE A 255 8.25 4.73 13.86
C ILE A 255 9.30 3.81 14.50
N GLU A 256 10.24 4.35 15.26
CA GLU A 256 11.27 3.56 15.95
C GLU A 256 10.65 2.60 16.98
N GLU A 257 9.48 2.95 17.57
CA GLU A 257 8.74 2.01 18.41
C GLU A 257 8.39 0.72 17.66
N ILE A 258 8.07 0.83 16.36
CA ILE A 258 7.71 -0.31 15.50
C ILE A 258 8.96 -1.14 15.19
N LYS A 259 10.07 -0.49 14.82
CA LYS A 259 11.34 -1.16 14.52
C LYS A 259 11.94 -1.85 15.73
N ALA A 260 11.77 -1.26 16.93
CA ALA A 260 12.29 -1.80 18.18
C ALA A 260 11.45 -2.95 18.76
N HIS A 261 10.27 -3.25 18.19
CA HIS A 261 9.43 -4.34 18.69
C HIS A 261 10.15 -5.70 18.56
N PRO A 262 10.07 -6.60 19.57
CA PRO A 262 10.77 -7.89 19.57
C PRO A 262 10.57 -8.73 18.29
N TRP A 263 9.42 -8.62 17.62
CA TRP A 263 9.18 -9.31 16.36
C TRP A 263 10.06 -8.83 15.20
N MET A 264 10.52 -7.58 15.24
CA MET A 264 11.39 -6.99 14.21
C MET A 264 12.87 -7.05 14.55
N LYS A 265 13.24 -7.62 15.69
CA LYS A 265 14.61 -7.65 16.26
C LYS A 265 15.69 -8.19 15.31
N ASP A 266 15.35 -9.18 14.50
CA ASP A 266 16.25 -9.88 13.58
C ASP A 266 16.32 -9.23 12.17
N ILE A 267 15.59 -8.15 11.94
CA ILE A 267 15.64 -7.41 10.68
C ILE A 267 16.88 -6.51 10.64
N ASN A 268 17.75 -6.75 9.68
CA ASN A 268 18.82 -5.81 9.35
C ASN A 268 18.24 -4.72 8.42
N TRP A 269 17.89 -3.58 9.00
CA TRP A 269 17.22 -2.48 8.31
C TRP A 269 18.07 -1.88 7.19
N GLU A 270 19.41 -1.79 7.37
CA GLU A 270 20.32 -1.26 6.36
C GLU A 270 20.39 -2.18 5.13
N LEU A 271 20.56 -3.49 5.34
CA LEU A 271 20.57 -4.46 4.23
C LEU A 271 19.20 -4.56 3.55
N LEU A 272 18.10 -4.41 4.33
CA LEU A 272 16.75 -4.35 3.77
C LEU A 272 16.60 -3.15 2.84
N GLU A 273 16.99 -1.95 3.29
CA GLU A 273 16.89 -0.71 2.51
C GLU A 273 17.70 -0.79 1.21
N LYS A 274 18.89 -1.39 1.26
CA LYS A 274 19.74 -1.65 0.08
C LYS A 274 19.22 -2.78 -0.81
N LYS A 275 18.16 -3.49 -0.41
CA LYS A 275 17.61 -4.67 -1.11
C LYS A 275 18.64 -5.81 -1.25
N GLU A 276 19.43 -6.02 -0.22
CA GLU A 276 20.45 -7.07 -0.14
C GLU A 276 19.99 -8.31 0.67
N LEU A 277 18.82 -8.22 1.35
CA LEU A 277 18.23 -9.39 2.01
C LEU A 277 17.53 -10.29 0.99
N LYS A 278 17.66 -11.61 1.18
CA LYS A 278 16.92 -12.58 0.36
C LYS A 278 15.44 -12.59 0.75
N ALA A 279 14.57 -12.25 -0.20
CA ALA A 279 13.12 -12.27 0.03
C ALA A 279 12.64 -13.73 0.22
N PRO A 280 11.82 -14.00 1.25
CA PRO A 280 11.27 -15.34 1.53
C PRO A 280 10.09 -15.72 0.61
N PHE A 281 9.66 -14.80 -0.25
CA PHE A 281 8.64 -15.01 -1.27
C PHE A 281 9.11 -14.38 -2.58
N LEU A 282 9.08 -15.16 -3.65
CA LEU A 282 9.40 -14.68 -5.00
C LEU A 282 8.16 -14.81 -5.89
N PRO A 283 7.77 -13.76 -6.62
CA PRO A 283 6.70 -13.86 -7.60
C PRO A 283 7.14 -14.78 -8.75
N TYR A 284 6.19 -15.39 -9.46
CA TYR A 284 6.50 -16.20 -10.63
C TYR A 284 7.04 -15.32 -11.77
N THR A 285 8.28 -15.57 -12.20
CA THR A 285 8.94 -14.78 -13.26
C THR A 285 8.46 -15.12 -14.66
N ASN A 286 7.92 -16.34 -14.86
CA ASN A 286 7.52 -16.86 -16.18
C ASN A 286 6.00 -16.74 -16.45
N LYS A 287 5.25 -16.12 -15.57
CA LYS A 287 3.80 -15.87 -15.71
C LYS A 287 3.52 -14.40 -15.40
N GLU A 288 2.54 -13.86 -16.09
CA GLU A 288 2.01 -12.56 -15.72
C GLU A 288 1.32 -12.70 -14.35
N ASN A 289 1.77 -11.90 -13.37
CA ASN A 289 1.25 -11.93 -11.99
C ASN A 289 0.07 -10.96 -11.82
N PHE A 290 -0.84 -10.96 -12.78
CA PHE A 290 -2.10 -10.22 -12.77
C PHE A 290 -3.15 -11.01 -13.55
N ASP A 291 -4.41 -10.83 -13.18
CA ASP A 291 -5.51 -11.47 -13.89
C ASP A 291 -5.70 -10.80 -15.25
N LYS A 292 -5.74 -11.62 -16.31
CA LYS A 292 -6.05 -11.18 -17.66
C LYS A 292 -7.60 -11.17 -17.81
N GLU A 293 -8.26 -10.10 -17.41
CA GLU A 293 -9.64 -9.82 -17.78
C GLU A 293 -9.75 -8.64 -18.75
#